data_a3f28a222485efed2012182313fe7abb
#
_entry.id   a3f28a222485efed2012182313fe7abb
#
_cell.length_a   1.000
_cell.length_b   1.000
_cell.length_c   1.000
_cell.angle_alpha   90.00
_cell.angle_beta   90.00
_cell.angle_gamma   90.00
#
_symmetry.space_group_name_H-M   'P 1'
#
loop_
_entity.id
_entity.type
_entity.pdbx_description
1 polymer ?
#
loop_
_entity_poly.entity_id
_entity_poly.type
_entity_poly.pdbx_seq_one_letter_code
_entity_poly.pdbx_strand_id
1 'polypeptide(L)'
;GVCYETRPTNYSTILGAYHIELLTAFGSYEEALAVAQSYPKGFVAYIDGEYRVRVGNHASYDESARVLSETDVLAYGAQIVTPSSTGVVVSVTDTDTVLFEFNCSGLRSLGVRPRSVSGEKTVTWFSGYRYYGGFEYQRTTGGYISVINVLDIEDYVKCVIAAEMSNDWPLEALKAQTVCARTYAASQTRHRSAGFDVCSTTDCQAYRGA
;
A
#
# COMPACT_ATOMS: atom_id res chain seq x y z
N GLY A 1 -2.77 13.38 3.84
CA GLY A 1 -2.10 12.20 4.41
C GLY A 1 -0.78 12.57 5.05
N VAL A 2 -0.30 11.70 5.92
CA VAL A 2 0.99 11.80 6.62
C VAL A 2 1.96 10.78 6.01
N CYS A 3 3.11 11.23 5.52
CA CYS A 3 4.09 10.37 4.87
C CYS A 3 5.14 9.85 5.85
N TYR A 4 5.47 8.56 5.70
CA TYR A 4 6.59 7.88 6.33
C TYR A 4 7.58 7.45 5.24
N GLU A 5 8.84 7.78 5.41
CA GLU A 5 9.89 7.22 4.56
C GLU A 5 10.21 5.80 5.02
N THR A 6 10.05 4.83 4.13
CA THR A 6 10.48 3.47 4.40
C THR A 6 11.90 3.27 3.90
N ARG A 7 12.80 2.83 4.78
CA ARG A 7 14.10 2.32 4.37
C ARG A 7 13.96 0.84 4.00
N PRO A 8 14.70 0.35 3.00
CA PRO A 8 14.78 -1.08 2.73
C PRO A 8 15.16 -1.80 4.02
N THR A 9 14.34 -2.76 4.44
CA THR A 9 14.70 -3.65 5.53
C THR A 9 15.57 -4.77 4.97
N ASN A 10 16.50 -5.30 5.77
CA ASN A 10 17.34 -6.43 5.38
C ASN A 10 16.58 -7.78 5.29
N TYR A 11 15.27 -7.76 5.40
CA TYR A 11 14.41 -8.92 5.17
C TYR A 11 14.07 -8.96 3.67
N SER A 12 14.81 -9.76 2.93
CA SER A 12 14.49 -10.03 1.53
C SER A 12 13.69 -11.32 1.43
N THR A 13 12.38 -11.21 1.44
CA THR A 13 11.60 -12.24 0.76
C THR A 13 11.85 -12.03 -0.72
N ILE A 14 12.54 -12.94 -1.37
CA ILE A 14 12.77 -12.87 -2.82
C ILE A 14 11.47 -13.30 -3.47
N LEU A 15 10.65 -12.32 -3.85
CA LEU A 15 9.57 -12.55 -4.80
C LEU A 15 10.20 -12.50 -6.18
N GLY A 16 10.07 -13.57 -6.94
CA GLY A 16 10.43 -13.58 -8.34
C GLY A 16 9.60 -12.53 -9.07
N ALA A 17 10.21 -11.81 -9.97
CA ALA A 17 9.61 -10.66 -10.62
C ALA A 17 8.97 -11.00 -11.98
N TYR A 18 9.09 -12.25 -12.43
CA TYR A 18 8.49 -12.73 -13.66
C TYR A 18 7.20 -13.50 -13.35
N HIS A 19 6.14 -13.17 -14.06
CA HIS A 19 4.84 -13.81 -13.92
C HIS A 19 4.33 -14.27 -15.29
N ILE A 20 3.47 -15.27 -15.29
CA ILE A 20 2.66 -15.62 -16.45
C ILE A 20 1.34 -14.87 -16.32
N GLU A 21 1.02 -13.98 -17.24
CA GLU A 21 -0.21 -13.19 -17.24
C GLU A 21 -1.18 -13.74 -18.29
N LEU A 22 -2.44 -13.97 -17.90
CA LEU A 22 -3.51 -14.31 -18.84
C LEU A 22 -3.86 -13.09 -19.69
N LEU A 23 -4.04 -13.29 -21.00
CA LEU A 23 -4.35 -12.20 -21.94
C LEU A 23 -5.74 -11.61 -21.73
N THR A 24 -6.65 -12.34 -21.06
CA THR A 24 -8.00 -11.90 -20.76
C THR A 24 -8.02 -10.88 -19.62
N ALA A 25 -8.71 -9.76 -19.85
CA ALA A 25 -9.08 -8.82 -18.79
C ALA A 25 -10.42 -9.25 -18.18
N PHE A 26 -10.59 -9.00 -16.88
CA PHE A 26 -11.78 -9.35 -16.12
C PHE A 26 -12.52 -8.07 -15.70
N GLY A 27 -13.85 -8.15 -15.61
CA GLY A 27 -14.70 -7.01 -15.26
C GLY A 27 -14.70 -6.68 -13.77
N SER A 28 -14.35 -7.65 -12.92
CA SER A 28 -14.31 -7.49 -11.46
C SER A 28 -13.17 -8.26 -10.82
N TYR A 29 -12.86 -7.89 -9.57
CA TYR A 29 -11.89 -8.62 -8.75
C TYR A 29 -12.34 -10.07 -8.49
N GLU A 30 -13.63 -10.27 -8.24
CA GLU A 30 -14.23 -11.57 -7.93
C GLU A 30 -14.11 -12.55 -9.10
N GLU A 31 -14.36 -12.06 -10.32
CA GLU A 31 -14.19 -12.88 -11.54
C GLU A 31 -12.72 -13.27 -11.73
N ALA A 32 -11.82 -12.31 -11.61
CA ALA A 32 -10.38 -12.58 -11.72
C ALA A 32 -9.90 -13.53 -10.62
N LEU A 33 -10.39 -13.38 -9.39
CA LEU A 33 -10.03 -14.24 -8.26
C LEU A 33 -10.46 -15.69 -8.48
N ALA A 34 -11.68 -15.90 -8.97
CA ALA A 34 -12.20 -17.24 -9.28
C ALA A 34 -11.30 -17.98 -10.29
N VAL A 35 -10.82 -17.26 -11.31
CA VAL A 35 -9.89 -17.81 -12.30
C VAL A 35 -8.50 -18.00 -11.70
N ALA A 36 -7.98 -17.04 -10.92
CA ALA A 36 -6.68 -17.13 -10.28
C ALA A 36 -6.57 -18.35 -9.36
N GLN A 37 -7.63 -18.68 -8.62
CA GLN A 37 -7.69 -19.84 -7.74
C GLN A 37 -7.60 -21.20 -8.46
N SER A 38 -7.81 -21.23 -9.77
CA SER A 38 -7.68 -22.44 -10.59
C SER A 38 -6.21 -22.78 -10.90
N TYR A 39 -5.29 -21.87 -10.62
CA TYR A 39 -3.86 -22.05 -10.91
C TYR A 39 -3.02 -22.07 -9.64
N PRO A 40 -2.02 -22.95 -9.54
CA PRO A 40 -1.03 -22.90 -8.46
C PRO A 40 -0.33 -21.54 -8.42
N LYS A 41 -0.29 -20.88 -7.25
CA LYS A 41 0.27 -19.52 -7.11
C LYS A 41 -0.37 -18.48 -8.03
N GLY A 42 -1.64 -18.68 -8.40
CA GLY A 42 -2.42 -17.69 -9.14
C GLY A 42 -2.86 -16.54 -8.21
N PHE A 43 -2.80 -15.32 -8.70
CA PHE A 43 -3.23 -14.13 -7.98
C PHE A 43 -3.83 -13.08 -8.92
N VAL A 44 -4.58 -12.16 -8.35
CA VAL A 44 -5.18 -11.05 -9.09
C VAL A 44 -4.20 -9.89 -9.14
N ALA A 45 -4.07 -9.29 -10.31
CA ALA A 45 -3.36 -8.04 -10.53
C ALA A 45 -4.31 -6.97 -11.07
N TYR A 46 -4.15 -5.73 -10.61
CA TYR A 46 -4.85 -4.57 -11.16
C TYR A 46 -3.84 -3.71 -11.93
N ILE A 47 -3.94 -3.76 -13.25
CA ILE A 47 -2.96 -3.19 -14.17
C ILE A 47 -3.64 -2.13 -15.05
N ASP A 48 -3.23 -0.89 -14.91
CA ASP A 48 -3.70 0.26 -15.72
C ASP A 48 -5.24 0.37 -15.85
N GLY A 49 -5.97 -0.06 -14.82
CA GLY A 49 -7.43 0.05 -14.78
C GLY A 49 -8.18 -1.26 -15.03
N GLU A 50 -7.48 -2.36 -15.30
CA GLU A 50 -8.07 -3.65 -15.59
C GLU A 50 -7.64 -4.72 -14.59
N TYR A 51 -8.54 -5.63 -14.25
CA TYR A 51 -8.19 -6.82 -13.48
C TYR A 51 -7.61 -7.87 -14.41
N ARG A 52 -6.44 -8.39 -14.03
CA ARG A 52 -5.70 -9.45 -14.71
C ARG A 52 -5.45 -10.61 -13.77
N VAL A 53 -5.21 -11.78 -14.31
CA VAL A 53 -4.74 -12.94 -13.55
C VAL A 53 -3.29 -13.17 -13.90
N ARG A 54 -2.48 -13.32 -12.86
CA ARG A 54 -1.07 -13.67 -12.96
C ARG A 54 -0.81 -14.97 -12.21
N VAL A 55 0.15 -15.74 -12.70
CA VAL A 55 0.50 -17.05 -12.14
C VAL A 55 2.00 -17.09 -11.88
N GLY A 56 2.37 -17.56 -10.70
CA GLY A 56 3.74 -17.72 -10.28
C GLY A 56 4.45 -16.41 -9.92
N ASN A 57 5.64 -16.55 -9.39
CA ASN A 57 6.55 -15.49 -9.01
C ASN A 57 7.98 -15.98 -9.31
N HIS A 58 8.27 -16.17 -10.60
CA HIS A 58 9.47 -16.83 -11.07
C HIS A 58 10.69 -15.92 -10.98
N ALA A 59 11.85 -16.51 -10.70
CA ALA A 59 13.10 -15.77 -10.58
C ALA A 59 13.68 -15.35 -11.94
N SER A 60 13.29 -16.06 -13.02
CA SER A 60 13.80 -15.82 -14.37
C SER A 60 12.71 -15.97 -15.44
N TYR A 61 13.00 -15.41 -16.62
CA TYR A 61 12.16 -15.61 -17.80
C TYR A 61 12.10 -17.09 -18.21
N ASP A 62 13.22 -17.80 -18.16
CA ASP A 62 13.31 -19.22 -18.57
C ASP A 62 12.47 -20.12 -17.66
N GLU A 63 12.44 -19.82 -16.37
CA GLU A 63 11.56 -20.53 -15.42
C GLU A 63 10.09 -20.30 -15.77
N SER A 64 9.69 -19.07 -16.06
CA SER A 64 8.33 -18.76 -16.50
C SER A 64 7.98 -19.43 -17.80
N ALA A 65 8.91 -19.48 -18.76
CA ALA A 65 8.69 -20.11 -20.06
C ALA A 65 8.49 -21.63 -19.92
N ARG A 66 9.26 -22.28 -19.05
CA ARG A 66 9.09 -23.70 -18.75
C ARG A 66 7.70 -23.97 -18.14
N VAL A 67 7.32 -23.20 -17.11
CA VAL A 67 6.01 -23.37 -16.46
C VAL A 67 4.87 -23.10 -17.45
N LEU A 68 4.99 -22.07 -18.29
CA LEU A 68 4.00 -21.77 -19.32
C LEU A 68 3.80 -22.95 -20.30
N SER A 69 4.87 -23.64 -20.66
CA SER A 69 4.80 -24.80 -21.58
C SER A 69 4.20 -26.06 -20.93
N GLU A 70 4.23 -26.15 -19.61
CA GLU A 70 3.76 -27.31 -18.83
C GLU A 70 2.32 -27.14 -18.30
N THR A 71 1.73 -25.95 -18.41
CA THR A 71 0.46 -25.61 -17.77
C THR A 71 -0.65 -25.34 -18.81
N ASP A 72 -1.88 -25.79 -18.54
CA ASP A 72 -3.09 -25.53 -19.36
C ASP A 72 -3.57 -24.06 -19.33
N VAL A 73 -2.65 -23.13 -19.15
CA VAL A 73 -2.93 -21.67 -19.16
C VAL A 73 -3.35 -21.20 -20.56
N LEU A 74 -3.15 -22.04 -21.56
CA LEU A 74 -3.38 -21.75 -22.99
C LEU A 74 -4.86 -21.48 -23.34
N ALA A 75 -5.82 -21.91 -22.53
CA ALA A 75 -7.24 -21.70 -22.81
C ALA A 75 -7.62 -20.20 -22.86
N TYR A 76 -6.93 -19.33 -22.13
CA TYR A 76 -7.11 -17.88 -22.09
C TYR A 76 -6.07 -17.11 -22.92
N GLY A 77 -5.10 -17.80 -23.49
CA GLY A 77 -3.86 -17.20 -23.96
C GLY A 77 -3.06 -16.65 -22.78
N ALA A 78 -1.75 -16.66 -22.89
CA ALA A 78 -0.89 -16.16 -21.83
C ALA A 78 0.41 -15.57 -22.38
N GLN A 79 0.99 -14.67 -21.62
CA GLN A 79 2.29 -14.04 -21.89
C GLN A 79 3.14 -14.01 -20.63
N ILE A 80 4.46 -13.97 -20.81
CA ILE A 80 5.38 -13.74 -19.70
C ILE A 80 5.54 -12.24 -19.53
N VAL A 81 5.26 -11.75 -18.33
CA VAL A 81 5.45 -10.35 -17.98
C VAL A 81 6.73 -10.16 -17.19
N THR A 82 7.41 -9.05 -17.50
CA THR A 82 8.67 -8.67 -16.87
C THR A 82 8.44 -7.85 -15.59
N PRO A 83 9.47 -7.70 -14.75
CA PRO A 83 9.39 -6.85 -13.56
C PRO A 83 8.91 -5.44 -13.87
N SER A 84 7.99 -4.95 -13.05
CA SER A 84 7.52 -3.56 -13.11
C SER A 84 8.38 -2.64 -12.26
N SER A 85 8.65 -1.43 -12.76
CA SER A 85 9.28 -0.36 -11.98
C SER A 85 8.29 0.43 -11.12
N THR A 86 6.98 0.28 -11.37
CA THR A 86 5.90 1.02 -10.70
C THR A 86 4.96 0.15 -9.89
N GLY A 87 5.03 -1.17 -10.04
CA GLY A 87 4.16 -2.11 -9.36
C GLY A 87 4.43 -2.22 -7.85
N VAL A 88 3.37 -2.42 -7.09
CA VAL A 88 3.38 -2.74 -5.66
C VAL A 88 2.73 -4.10 -5.46
N VAL A 89 3.44 -5.01 -4.82
CA VAL A 89 2.96 -6.37 -4.56
C VAL A 89 2.59 -6.50 -3.09
N VAL A 90 1.44 -7.09 -2.83
CA VAL A 90 0.98 -7.51 -1.50
C VAL A 90 1.22 -9.01 -1.37
N SER A 91 2.01 -9.41 -0.40
CA SER A 91 2.35 -10.82 -0.15
C SER A 91 2.04 -11.22 1.30
N VAL A 92 1.95 -12.50 1.54
CA VAL A 92 1.92 -13.04 2.91
C VAL A 92 3.31 -12.88 3.51
N THR A 93 3.41 -12.27 4.69
CA THR A 93 4.67 -12.01 5.39
C THR A 93 5.50 -13.29 5.52
N ASP A 94 6.79 -13.18 5.26
CA ASP A 94 7.79 -14.27 5.32
C ASP A 94 7.51 -15.46 4.38
N THR A 95 6.68 -15.25 3.35
CA THR A 95 6.42 -16.27 2.32
C THR A 95 6.60 -15.69 0.91
N ASP A 96 6.62 -16.56 -0.09
CA ASP A 96 6.62 -16.20 -1.50
C ASP A 96 5.20 -16.12 -2.10
N THR A 97 4.17 -16.12 -1.24
CA THR A 97 2.77 -16.09 -1.67
C THR A 97 2.34 -14.66 -1.97
N VAL A 98 2.08 -14.38 -3.23
CA VAL A 98 1.50 -13.12 -3.69
C VAL A 98 -0.02 -13.18 -3.52
N LEU A 99 -0.59 -12.18 -2.87
CA LEU A 99 -2.04 -12.02 -2.70
C LEU A 99 -2.66 -11.12 -3.75
N PHE A 100 -1.94 -10.06 -4.12
CA PHE A 100 -2.44 -9.05 -5.04
C PHE A 100 -1.26 -8.22 -5.60
N GLU A 101 -1.36 -7.79 -6.85
CA GLU A 101 -0.47 -6.80 -7.43
C GLU A 101 -1.25 -5.58 -7.91
N PHE A 102 -0.72 -4.42 -7.60
CA PHE A 102 -1.21 -3.14 -8.10
C PHE A 102 -0.12 -2.50 -8.96
N ASN A 103 -0.43 -2.25 -10.22
CA ASN A 103 0.50 -1.60 -11.14
C ASN A 103 -0.28 -0.67 -12.07
N CYS A 104 -0.26 0.62 -11.75
CA CYS A 104 -0.85 1.65 -12.59
C CYS A 104 0.24 2.64 -13.00
N SER A 105 0.35 2.88 -14.28
CA SER A 105 1.18 3.95 -14.82
C SER A 105 0.64 5.30 -14.35
N GLY A 106 1.51 6.14 -13.76
CA GLY A 106 1.16 7.48 -13.29
C GLY A 106 1.11 7.63 -11.77
N LEU A 107 0.36 8.63 -11.28
CA LEU A 107 0.33 9.08 -9.88
C LEU A 107 -0.66 8.30 -9.00
N ARG A 108 -1.02 7.08 -9.34
CA ARG A 108 -1.94 6.26 -8.54
C ARG A 108 -1.16 5.45 -7.52
N SER A 109 -1.69 5.37 -6.30
CA SER A 109 -1.17 4.58 -5.18
C SER A 109 -2.09 3.41 -4.86
N LEU A 110 -1.55 2.34 -4.28
CA LEU A 110 -2.35 1.27 -3.70
C LEU A 110 -2.88 1.73 -2.34
N GLY A 111 -4.20 1.88 -2.22
CA GLY A 111 -4.86 2.19 -0.96
C GLY A 111 -5.30 0.92 -0.22
N VAL A 112 -4.92 0.80 1.05
CA VAL A 112 -5.36 -0.28 1.95
C VAL A 112 -6.07 0.33 3.14
N ARG A 113 -7.32 -0.06 3.37
CA ARG A 113 -8.13 0.45 4.48
C ARG A 113 -8.70 -0.69 5.32
N PRO A 114 -8.59 -0.62 6.65
CA PRO A 114 -9.22 -1.61 7.51
C PRO A 114 -10.75 -1.48 7.43
N ARG A 115 -11.43 -2.62 7.41
CA ARG A 115 -12.89 -2.67 7.44
C ARG A 115 -13.38 -2.85 8.88
N SER A 116 -14.28 -1.96 9.35
CA SER A 116 -14.96 -2.17 10.62
C SER A 116 -15.94 -3.34 10.51
N VAL A 117 -15.90 -4.24 11.46
CA VAL A 117 -16.84 -5.38 11.57
C VAL A 117 -17.87 -5.12 12.66
N SER A 118 -17.53 -4.34 13.70
CA SER A 118 -18.35 -4.11 14.90
C SER A 118 -18.87 -2.68 15.04
N GLY A 119 -18.63 -1.81 14.04
CA GLY A 119 -18.91 -0.38 14.15
C GLY A 119 -17.89 0.41 14.98
N GLU A 120 -16.91 -0.25 15.56
CA GLU A 120 -15.80 0.39 16.24
C GLU A 120 -14.84 1.06 15.26
N LYS A 121 -14.13 2.07 15.76
CA LYS A 121 -13.11 2.76 14.98
C LYS A 121 -11.95 1.82 14.71
N THR A 122 -11.69 1.59 13.44
CA THR A 122 -10.63 0.69 13.02
C THR A 122 -9.26 1.31 13.19
N VAL A 123 -8.29 0.49 13.53
CA VAL A 123 -6.88 0.82 13.58
C VAL A 123 -6.07 -0.14 12.71
N THR A 124 -5.02 0.39 12.10
CA THR A 124 -4.06 -0.39 11.32
C THR A 124 -2.72 -0.41 12.04
N TRP A 125 -2.05 -1.57 12.04
CA TRP A 125 -0.69 -1.69 12.56
C TRP A 125 0.32 -1.40 11.46
N PHE A 126 1.27 -0.53 11.76
CA PHE A 126 2.38 -0.25 10.87
C PHE A 126 3.65 0.08 11.69
N SER A 127 4.76 -0.58 11.40
CA SER A 127 6.06 -0.34 12.04
C SER A 127 6.03 -0.32 13.58
N GLY A 128 5.22 -1.21 14.19
CA GLY A 128 5.12 -1.35 15.64
C GLY A 128 4.13 -0.40 16.34
N TYR A 129 3.46 0.46 15.59
CA TYR A 129 2.49 1.42 16.11
C TYR A 129 1.10 1.19 15.53
N ARG A 130 0.09 1.70 16.23
CA ARG A 130 -1.30 1.72 15.75
C ARG A 130 -1.61 3.05 15.10
N TYR A 131 -2.42 3.03 14.04
CA TYR A 131 -2.82 4.21 13.29
C TYR A 131 -4.30 4.18 12.99
N TYR A 132 -4.97 5.31 13.11
CA TYR A 132 -6.31 5.48 12.57
C TYR A 132 -6.27 5.59 11.04
N GLY A 133 -7.40 5.25 10.39
CA GLY A 133 -7.54 5.33 8.94
C GLY A 133 -6.83 4.20 8.20
N GLY A 134 -6.47 4.47 6.95
CA GLY A 134 -5.80 3.54 6.05
C GLY A 134 -4.42 4.02 5.64
N PHE A 135 -3.82 3.27 4.73
CA PHE A 135 -2.52 3.60 4.16
C PHE A 135 -2.57 3.58 2.63
N GLU A 136 -1.84 4.50 2.03
CA GLU A 136 -1.51 4.48 0.60
C GLU A 136 -0.03 4.17 0.43
N TYR A 137 0.25 3.29 -0.50
CA TYR A 137 1.59 2.84 -0.86
C TYR A 137 1.90 3.33 -2.26
N GLN A 138 2.87 4.23 -2.36
CA GLN A 138 3.30 4.83 -3.62
C GLN A 138 4.76 4.47 -3.87
N ARG A 139 5.03 3.79 -4.98
CA ARG A 139 6.40 3.53 -5.38
C ARG A 139 7.06 4.80 -5.88
N THR A 140 8.26 5.06 -5.39
CA THR A 140 9.08 6.22 -5.76
C THR A 140 10.32 5.79 -6.51
N THR A 141 11.05 6.76 -7.05
CA THR A 141 12.31 6.54 -7.75
C THR A 141 13.31 5.78 -6.88
N GLY A 142 14.06 4.86 -7.48
CA GLY A 142 15.06 4.04 -6.75
C GLY A 142 14.48 2.81 -6.05
N GLY A 143 13.21 2.47 -6.29
CA GLY A 143 12.57 1.27 -5.73
C GLY A 143 12.05 1.43 -4.30
N TYR A 144 12.03 2.65 -3.76
CA TYR A 144 11.46 2.95 -2.46
C TYR A 144 9.94 3.02 -2.52
N ILE A 145 9.30 2.86 -1.37
CA ILE A 145 7.86 3.02 -1.21
C ILE A 145 7.60 4.13 -0.20
N SER A 146 6.89 5.18 -0.61
CA SER A 146 6.28 6.12 0.31
C SER A 146 5.03 5.51 0.90
N VAL A 147 4.95 5.47 2.22
CA VAL A 147 3.80 4.97 2.96
C VAL A 147 3.07 6.16 3.55
N ILE A 148 1.86 6.41 3.09
CA ILE A 148 1.08 7.60 3.43
C ILE A 148 -0.12 7.16 4.26
N ASN A 149 -0.19 7.56 5.53
CA ASN A 149 -1.34 7.32 6.38
C ASN A 149 -2.45 8.33 6.03
N VAL A 150 -3.60 7.83 5.61
CA VAL A 150 -4.77 8.62 5.21
C VAL A 150 -5.86 8.47 6.25
N LEU A 151 -6.16 9.56 6.94
CA LEU A 151 -7.07 9.55 8.06
C LEU A 151 -7.87 10.86 8.15
N ASP A 152 -8.90 10.85 8.99
CA ASP A 152 -9.67 12.05 9.33
C ASP A 152 -8.80 13.07 10.09
N ILE A 153 -9.01 14.35 9.84
CA ILE A 153 -8.22 15.43 10.43
C ILE A 153 -8.33 15.48 11.95
N GLU A 154 -9.48 15.15 12.52
CA GLU A 154 -9.67 15.14 13.98
C GLU A 154 -8.92 13.99 14.63
N ASP A 155 -8.78 12.84 13.94
CA ASP A 155 -7.95 11.74 14.40
C ASP A 155 -6.47 12.05 14.32
N TYR A 156 -6.06 12.72 13.23
CA TYR A 156 -4.71 13.23 13.11
C TYR A 156 -4.36 14.18 14.26
N VAL A 157 -5.21 15.17 14.53
CA VAL A 157 -4.99 16.17 15.59
C VAL A 157 -4.91 15.53 16.96
N LYS A 158 -5.75 14.54 17.28
CA LYS A 158 -5.67 13.79 18.56
C LYS A 158 -4.29 13.16 18.75
N CYS A 159 -3.76 12.53 17.70
CA CYS A 159 -2.46 11.88 17.75
C CYS A 159 -1.30 12.87 17.84
N VAL A 160 -1.40 14.02 17.15
CA VAL A 160 -0.40 15.10 17.21
C VAL A 160 -0.33 15.68 18.61
N ILE A 161 -1.47 16.03 19.21
CA ILE A 161 -1.51 16.60 20.57
C ILE A 161 -0.87 15.64 21.58
N ALA A 162 -1.18 14.35 21.51
CA ALA A 162 -0.57 13.34 22.36
C ALA A 162 0.94 13.18 22.17
N ALA A 163 1.47 13.51 20.97
CA ALA A 163 2.89 13.44 20.66
C ALA A 163 3.66 14.72 21.01
N GLU A 164 3.02 15.89 20.98
CA GLU A 164 3.67 17.19 21.17
C GLU A 164 3.51 17.76 22.56
N MET A 165 2.46 17.36 23.30
CA MET A 165 2.17 17.93 24.63
C MET A 165 1.91 16.84 25.67
N SER A 166 2.29 17.11 26.95
CA SER A 166 1.88 16.25 28.05
C SER A 166 0.42 16.40 28.38
N ASN A 167 -0.23 15.31 28.76
CA ASN A 167 -1.63 15.28 29.24
C ASN A 167 -1.83 16.10 30.54
N ASP A 168 -0.74 16.43 31.27
CA ASP A 168 -0.79 17.21 32.50
C ASP A 168 -0.88 18.72 32.27
N TRP A 169 -0.83 19.17 31.02
CA TRP A 169 -0.94 20.59 30.69
C TRP A 169 -2.36 21.09 30.91
N PRO A 170 -2.55 22.38 31.25
CA PRO A 170 -3.87 22.97 31.41
C PRO A 170 -4.74 22.74 30.18
N LEU A 171 -6.02 22.40 30.40
CA LEU A 171 -6.96 22.10 29.32
C LEU A 171 -7.04 23.20 28.24
N GLU A 172 -6.98 24.47 28.65
CA GLU A 172 -7.02 25.59 27.72
C GLU A 172 -5.75 25.66 26.84
N ALA A 173 -4.60 25.25 27.34
CA ALA A 173 -3.39 25.12 26.54
C ALA A 173 -3.51 23.98 25.51
N LEU A 174 -4.07 22.83 25.90
CA LEU A 174 -4.33 21.72 25.00
C LEU A 174 -5.34 22.10 23.91
N LYS A 175 -6.40 22.85 24.26
CA LYS A 175 -7.36 23.39 23.27
C LYS A 175 -6.71 24.34 22.29
N ALA A 176 -5.89 25.27 22.77
CA ALA A 176 -5.17 26.21 21.91
C ALA A 176 -4.25 25.51 20.93
N GLN A 177 -3.45 24.55 21.41
CA GLN A 177 -2.57 23.74 20.56
C GLN A 177 -3.39 22.92 19.55
N THR A 178 -4.54 22.38 19.94
CA THR A 178 -5.44 21.66 19.04
C THR A 178 -5.89 22.51 17.86
N VAL A 179 -6.24 23.77 18.10
CA VAL A 179 -6.62 24.72 17.03
C VAL A 179 -5.42 25.00 16.12
N CYS A 180 -4.25 25.25 16.70
CA CYS A 180 -3.03 25.47 15.93
C CYS A 180 -2.66 24.25 15.05
N ALA A 181 -2.68 23.05 15.62
CA ALA A 181 -2.33 21.81 14.91
C ALA A 181 -3.30 21.53 13.75
N ARG A 182 -4.60 21.70 13.98
CA ARG A 182 -5.63 21.55 12.94
C ARG A 182 -5.45 22.55 11.81
N THR A 183 -5.26 23.82 12.16
CA THR A 183 -5.10 24.89 11.18
C THR A 183 -3.83 24.68 10.35
N TYR A 184 -2.74 24.30 11.00
CA TYR A 184 -1.49 23.97 10.32
C TYR A 184 -1.70 22.84 9.31
N ALA A 185 -2.23 21.69 9.74
CA ALA A 185 -2.44 20.55 8.85
C ALA A 185 -3.37 20.85 7.68
N ALA A 186 -4.47 21.60 7.93
CA ALA A 186 -5.44 21.97 6.90
C ALA A 186 -4.89 22.96 5.87
N SER A 187 -3.94 23.80 6.26
CA SER A 187 -3.37 24.84 5.38
C SER A 187 -2.12 24.41 4.63
N GLN A 188 -1.52 23.26 4.98
CA GLN A 188 -0.26 22.83 4.35
C GLN A 188 -0.42 22.48 2.87
N THR A 189 0.54 22.99 2.10
CA THR A 189 0.65 22.70 0.66
C THR A 189 2.05 22.25 0.26
N ARG A 190 2.99 22.30 1.21
CA ARG A 190 4.44 22.06 0.97
C ARG A 190 4.74 20.72 0.31
N HIS A 191 4.00 19.68 0.66
CA HIS A 191 4.26 18.31 0.21
C HIS A 191 3.25 17.82 -0.84
N ARG A 192 2.35 18.65 -1.34
CA ARG A 192 1.31 18.25 -2.30
C ARG A 192 1.87 17.65 -3.60
N SER A 193 3.00 18.17 -4.07
CA SER A 193 3.65 17.61 -5.26
C SER A 193 4.20 16.18 -5.05
N ALA A 194 4.43 15.80 -3.79
CA ALA A 194 4.84 14.46 -3.40
C ALA A 194 3.66 13.54 -3.02
N GLY A 195 2.42 14.04 -3.13
CA GLY A 195 1.20 13.27 -2.91
C GLY A 195 0.72 13.17 -1.46
N PHE A 196 1.24 13.98 -0.54
CA PHE A 196 0.81 14.01 0.86
C PHE A 196 0.74 15.45 1.41
N ASP A 197 0.15 15.64 2.59
CA ASP A 197 -0.04 16.97 3.18
C ASP A 197 1.07 17.34 4.16
N VAL A 198 1.42 16.42 5.07
CA VAL A 198 2.39 16.64 6.14
C VAL A 198 3.33 15.43 6.28
N CYS A 199 4.56 15.68 6.71
CA CYS A 199 5.47 14.60 7.12
C CYS A 199 5.25 14.24 8.60
N SER A 200 5.75 13.07 9.02
CA SER A 200 5.59 12.55 10.38
C SER A 200 6.62 13.10 11.37
N THR A 201 7.52 13.95 10.93
CA THR A 201 8.62 14.51 11.71
C THR A 201 8.33 15.92 12.21
N THR A 202 9.20 16.44 13.06
CA THR A 202 9.13 17.82 13.58
C THR A 202 9.27 18.91 12.52
N ASP A 203 9.62 18.56 11.27
CA ASP A 203 9.57 19.51 10.15
C ASP A 203 8.16 19.98 9.83
N CYS A 204 7.16 19.16 10.15
CA CYS A 204 5.74 19.52 10.11
C CYS A 204 5.17 19.49 11.53
N GLN A 205 4.79 18.31 11.99
CA GLN A 205 4.26 18.06 13.33
C GLN A 205 4.63 16.65 13.77
N ALA A 206 5.02 16.46 15.04
CA ALA A 206 5.30 15.13 15.56
C ALA A 206 4.04 14.26 15.50
N TYR A 207 4.11 13.16 14.75
CA TYR A 207 3.00 12.22 14.57
C TYR A 207 3.50 10.78 14.72
N ARG A 208 2.97 10.06 15.71
CA ARG A 208 3.43 8.70 16.07
C ARG A 208 2.32 7.65 16.06
N GLY A 209 1.18 7.96 15.42
CA GLY A 209 0.02 7.08 15.43
C GLY A 209 -0.91 7.33 16.63
N ALA A 210 -1.79 6.33 16.91
CA ALA A 210 -2.85 6.37 17.91
C ALA A 210 -2.43 5.68 19.22
#